data_9f103135f35242f4079146177e9046c1
#
_entry.id   9f103135f35242f4079146177e9046c1
#
_cell.length_a   1.000
_cell.length_b   1.000
_cell.length_c   1.000
_cell.angle_alpha   90.00
_cell.angle_beta   90.00
_cell.angle_gamma   90.00
#
_symmetry.space_group_name_H-M   'P 1'
#
loop_
_entity.id
_entity.type
_entity.pdbx_description
1 polymer ?
#
loop_
_entity_poly.entity_id
_entity_poly.type
_entity_poly.pdbx_seq_one_letter_code
_entity_poly.pdbx_strand_id
1 'polypeptide(L)'
;MNIVKFTLDQSFGNYCSRDASNIEMNILGNFLTDDASYNPTAFKEYASNNWEKYTSSNATALEKENSYILLTDLYSEEQAPTVLKMTRQLFVQILTDWEEKVLKLKPKEVIITYDNDQFTIETKD
;
A
#
# COMPACT_ATOMS: atom_id res chain seq x y z
N MET A 1 -17.79 0.99 0.85
CA MET A 1 -16.64 1.92 0.83
C MET A 1 -15.38 1.18 1.28
N ASN A 2 -14.31 1.32 0.54
CA ASN A 2 -13.05 0.67 0.86
C ASN A 2 -12.17 1.63 1.65
N ILE A 3 -11.83 1.25 2.88
CA ILE A 3 -11.14 2.14 3.81
C ILE A 3 -10.14 1.36 4.65
N VAL A 4 -9.01 1.99 4.95
CA VAL A 4 -8.04 1.51 5.94
C VAL A 4 -7.50 2.69 6.72
N LYS A 5 -7.26 2.48 8.00
CA LYS A 5 -6.75 3.51 8.91
C LYS A 5 -5.36 3.14 9.38
N PHE A 6 -4.59 4.16 9.72
CA PHE A 6 -3.22 3.99 10.23
C PHE A 6 -3.04 4.85 11.47
N THR A 7 -2.30 4.33 12.43
CA THR A 7 -1.98 5.05 13.66
C THR A 7 -0.46 5.05 13.82
N LEU A 8 0.08 6.22 14.15
CA LEU A 8 1.51 6.38 14.42
C LEU A 8 1.84 5.81 15.79
N ASP A 9 2.78 4.89 15.84
CA ASP A 9 3.37 4.42 17.08
C ASP A 9 4.45 5.42 17.48
N GLN A 10 4.16 6.23 18.49
CA GLN A 10 5.06 7.30 18.91
C GLN A 10 6.36 6.78 19.52
N SER A 11 6.35 5.54 20.02
CA SER A 11 7.56 4.95 20.62
C SER A 11 8.58 4.56 19.57
N PHE A 12 8.14 4.09 18.41
CA PHE A 12 9.03 3.58 17.36
C PHE A 12 9.00 4.41 16.08
N GLY A 13 8.07 5.35 15.96
CA GLY A 13 7.99 6.23 14.80
C GLY A 13 7.45 5.58 13.53
N ASN A 14 6.84 4.40 13.62
CA ASN A 14 6.27 3.70 12.49
C ASN A 14 4.74 3.66 12.59
N TYR A 15 4.11 3.29 11.48
CA TYR A 15 2.66 3.21 11.40
C TYR A 15 2.18 1.77 11.49
N CYS A 16 1.01 1.60 12.11
CA CYS A 16 0.28 0.34 12.12
C CYS A 16 -1.04 0.54 11.40
N SER A 17 -1.37 -0.36 10.47
CA SER A 17 -2.67 -0.35 9.81
C SER A 17 -3.73 -0.99 10.71
N ARG A 18 -4.96 -0.49 10.59
CA ARG A 18 -6.09 -1.01 11.37
C ARG A 18 -7.41 -0.70 10.67
N ASP A 19 -8.45 -1.40 11.11
CA ASP A 19 -9.83 -1.13 10.70
C ASP A 19 -10.00 -1.14 9.17
N ALA A 20 -9.32 -2.08 8.50
CA ALA A 20 -9.51 -2.28 7.07
C ALA A 20 -10.91 -2.83 6.83
N SER A 21 -11.63 -2.23 5.88
CA SER A 21 -13.02 -2.60 5.61
C SER A 21 -13.17 -3.94 4.89
N ASN A 22 -12.10 -4.40 4.23
CA ASN A 22 -12.11 -5.68 3.51
C ASN A 22 -10.69 -6.18 3.33
N ILE A 23 -10.54 -7.35 2.68
CA ILE A 23 -9.24 -7.99 2.50
C ILE A 23 -8.32 -7.13 1.61
N GLU A 24 -8.84 -6.52 0.55
CA GLU A 24 -8.05 -5.68 -0.34
C GLU A 24 -7.44 -4.50 0.40
N MET A 25 -8.19 -3.86 1.28
CA MET A 25 -7.69 -2.73 2.06
C MET A 25 -6.71 -3.17 3.13
N ASN A 26 -6.86 -4.38 3.65
CA ASN A 26 -5.89 -4.96 4.55
C ASN A 26 -4.55 -5.20 3.83
N ILE A 27 -4.60 -5.69 2.60
CA ILE A 27 -3.40 -5.87 1.76
C ILE A 27 -2.70 -4.52 1.56
N LEU A 28 -3.44 -3.48 1.18
CA LEU A 28 -2.87 -2.15 0.99
C LEU A 28 -2.24 -1.62 2.28
N GLY A 29 -2.94 -1.77 3.40
CA GLY A 29 -2.43 -1.31 4.69
C GLY A 29 -1.13 -1.98 5.08
N ASN A 30 -1.06 -3.29 4.97
CA ASN A 30 0.14 -4.04 5.29
C ASN A 30 1.29 -3.72 4.35
N PHE A 31 1.01 -3.57 3.06
CA PHE A 31 2.02 -3.17 2.09
C PHE A 31 2.63 -1.81 2.45
N LEU A 32 1.80 -0.83 2.75
CA LEU A 32 2.29 0.52 3.05
C LEU A 32 3.09 0.57 4.35
N THR A 33 2.66 -0.15 5.39
CA THR A 33 3.35 -0.12 6.69
C THR A 33 4.57 -1.03 6.74
N ASP A 34 4.48 -2.25 6.21
CA ASP A 34 5.52 -3.25 6.36
C ASP A 34 6.57 -3.21 5.25
N ASP A 35 6.17 -2.77 4.05
CA ASP A 35 7.05 -2.81 2.88
C ASP A 35 7.43 -1.43 2.39
N ALA A 36 6.45 -0.63 1.99
CA ALA A 36 6.68 0.64 1.31
C ALA A 36 7.32 1.70 2.22
N SER A 37 7.10 1.62 3.52
CA SER A 37 7.66 2.60 4.46
C SER A 37 9.17 2.55 4.55
N TYR A 38 9.76 1.41 4.21
CA TYR A 38 11.21 1.25 4.27
C TYR A 38 11.92 1.73 3.00
N ASN A 39 11.27 1.60 1.85
CA ASN A 39 11.89 2.02 0.59
C ASN A 39 10.83 2.30 -0.48
N PRO A 40 10.09 3.41 -0.37
CA PRO A 40 9.05 3.72 -1.35
C PRO A 40 9.61 3.95 -2.76
N THR A 41 10.84 4.45 -2.87
CA THR A 41 11.48 4.71 -4.16
C THR A 41 11.66 3.42 -4.98
N ALA A 42 12.08 2.33 -4.32
CA ALA A 42 12.28 1.06 -5.01
C ALA A 42 10.97 0.54 -5.61
N PHE A 43 9.87 0.68 -4.90
CA PHE A 43 8.57 0.24 -5.40
C PHE A 43 8.06 1.13 -6.53
N LYS A 44 8.31 2.44 -6.47
CA LYS A 44 7.97 3.34 -7.56
C LYS A 44 8.76 3.01 -8.82
N GLU A 45 10.04 2.72 -8.68
CA GLU A 45 10.89 2.30 -9.80
C GLU A 45 10.40 0.98 -10.40
N TYR A 46 10.06 0.02 -9.55
CA TYR A 46 9.50 -1.25 -10.00
C TYR A 46 8.25 -1.04 -10.87
N ALA A 47 7.34 -0.19 -10.43
CA ALA A 47 6.11 0.08 -11.17
C ALA A 47 6.33 0.83 -12.47
N SER A 48 7.39 1.64 -12.55
CA SER A 48 7.67 2.50 -13.69
C SER A 48 8.51 1.81 -14.78
N ASN A 49 9.17 0.70 -14.45
CA ASN A 49 10.01 -0.03 -15.39
C ASN A 49 9.19 -1.02 -16.22
N ASN A 50 9.79 -1.47 -17.32
CA ASN A 50 9.18 -2.48 -18.18
C ASN A 50 9.53 -3.91 -17.76
N TRP A 51 10.10 -4.08 -16.58
CA TRP A 51 10.40 -5.41 -16.06
C TRP A 51 9.10 -6.12 -15.73
N GLU A 52 8.90 -7.29 -16.29
CA GLU A 52 7.75 -8.12 -15.98
C GLU A 52 8.10 -9.20 -14.96
N LYS A 53 9.11 -8.93 -14.18
CA LYS A 53 9.58 -9.89 -13.20
C LYS A 53 8.72 -9.84 -11.95
N TYR A 54 8.27 -11.00 -11.53
CA TYR A 54 7.60 -11.18 -10.24
C TYR A 54 8.56 -10.80 -9.11
N THR A 55 8.06 -10.11 -8.11
CA THR A 55 8.84 -9.80 -6.92
C THR A 55 7.97 -9.92 -5.67
N SER A 56 8.62 -10.08 -4.54
CA SER A 56 7.96 -10.11 -3.25
C SER A 56 8.72 -9.26 -2.25
N SER A 57 8.03 -8.85 -1.22
CA SER A 57 8.53 -8.01 -0.16
C SER A 57 8.28 -8.68 1.19
N ASN A 58 8.30 -7.94 2.31
CA ASN A 58 8.12 -8.53 3.63
C ASN A 58 6.77 -9.19 3.83
N ALA A 59 5.71 -8.55 3.36
CA ALA A 59 4.34 -9.01 3.60
C ALA A 59 3.56 -9.22 2.31
N THR A 60 4.06 -8.76 1.16
CA THR A 60 3.28 -8.64 -0.06
C THR A 60 4.00 -9.25 -1.24
N ALA A 61 3.27 -10.03 -2.04
CA ALA A 61 3.73 -10.48 -3.35
C ALA A 61 3.26 -9.47 -4.39
N LEU A 62 4.17 -9.09 -5.28
CA LEU A 62 3.94 -8.07 -6.29
C LEU A 62 4.12 -8.64 -7.67
N GLU A 63 3.20 -8.35 -8.57
CA GLU A 63 3.27 -8.78 -9.96
C GLU A 63 2.80 -7.66 -10.86
N LYS A 64 3.40 -7.54 -12.03
CA LYS A 64 2.95 -6.60 -13.06
C LYS A 64 2.22 -7.34 -14.17
N GLU A 65 1.10 -6.78 -14.58
CA GLU A 65 0.31 -7.32 -15.67
C GLU A 65 -0.13 -6.15 -16.56
N ASN A 66 0.58 -5.93 -17.66
CA ASN A 66 0.33 -4.82 -18.58
C ASN A 66 0.41 -3.47 -17.84
N SER A 67 -0.71 -2.76 -17.76
CA SER A 67 -0.78 -1.45 -17.10
C SER A 67 -1.10 -1.54 -15.62
N TYR A 68 -1.12 -2.73 -15.04
CA TYR A 68 -1.57 -2.95 -13.66
C TYR A 68 -0.48 -3.50 -12.77
N ILE A 69 -0.63 -3.22 -11.48
CA ILE A 69 0.13 -3.85 -10.41
C ILE A 69 -0.85 -4.72 -9.62
N LEU A 70 -0.43 -5.93 -9.31
CA LEU A 70 -1.21 -6.89 -8.53
C LEU A 70 -0.51 -7.11 -7.20
N LEU A 71 -1.24 -6.94 -6.10
CA LEU A 71 -0.72 -7.15 -4.75
C LEU A 71 -1.49 -8.30 -4.09
N THR A 72 -0.74 -9.22 -3.50
CA THR A 72 -1.28 -10.37 -2.80
C THR A 72 -0.60 -10.51 -1.45
N ASP A 73 -1.33 -10.95 -0.43
CA ASP A 73 -0.77 -11.23 0.89
C ASP A 73 0.12 -12.47 0.80
N LEU A 74 1.43 -12.31 1.09
CA LEU A 74 2.40 -13.42 1.06
C LEU A 74 2.03 -14.55 2.01
N TYR A 75 1.34 -14.24 3.09
CA TYR A 75 1.02 -15.20 4.14
C TYR A 75 -0.44 -15.68 4.08
N SER A 76 -1.12 -15.42 2.97
CA SER A 76 -2.48 -15.92 2.80
C SER A 76 -2.50 -17.43 2.72
N GLU A 77 -3.39 -18.06 3.48
CA GLU A 77 -3.62 -19.50 3.44
C GLU A 77 -4.77 -19.88 2.52
N GLU A 78 -5.35 -18.91 1.83
CA GLU A 78 -6.45 -19.14 0.91
C GLU A 78 -5.97 -19.87 -0.35
N GLN A 79 -6.77 -20.79 -0.86
CA GLN A 79 -6.46 -21.50 -2.11
C GLN A 79 -6.47 -20.57 -3.31
N ALA A 80 -7.40 -19.59 -3.30
CA ALA A 80 -7.47 -18.55 -4.32
C ALA A 80 -7.37 -17.20 -3.59
N PRO A 81 -6.15 -16.72 -3.31
CA PRO A 81 -5.99 -15.51 -2.51
C PRO A 81 -6.56 -14.28 -3.22
N THR A 82 -7.07 -13.37 -2.42
CA THR A 82 -7.56 -12.08 -2.90
C THR A 82 -6.41 -11.27 -3.47
N VAL A 83 -6.66 -10.63 -4.60
CA VAL A 83 -5.67 -9.79 -5.27
C VAL A 83 -6.18 -8.35 -5.28
N LEU A 84 -5.33 -7.42 -4.81
CA LEU A 84 -5.59 -5.99 -4.97
C LEU A 84 -4.96 -5.56 -6.29
N LYS A 85 -5.79 -5.13 -7.23
CA LYS A 85 -5.35 -4.73 -8.57
C LYS A 85 -5.54 -3.23 -8.73
N MET A 86 -4.50 -2.55 -9.15
CA MET A 86 -4.59 -1.11 -9.45
C MET A 86 -3.68 -0.77 -10.64
N THR A 87 -3.90 0.37 -11.26
CA THR A 87 -3.04 0.82 -12.34
C THR A 87 -1.65 1.15 -11.79
N ARG A 88 -0.63 1.03 -12.65
CA ARG A 88 0.73 1.42 -12.26
C ARG A 88 0.79 2.89 -11.84
N GLN A 89 0.05 3.74 -12.55
CA GLN A 89 0.01 5.17 -12.26
C GLN A 89 -0.56 5.42 -10.86
N LEU A 90 -1.65 4.75 -10.51
CA LEU A 90 -2.26 4.91 -9.19
C LEU A 90 -1.34 4.37 -8.09
N PHE A 91 -0.67 3.27 -8.35
CA PHE A 91 0.29 2.68 -7.41
C PHE A 91 1.41 3.67 -7.09
N VAL A 92 2.00 4.28 -8.11
CA VAL A 92 3.04 5.30 -7.93
C VAL A 92 2.50 6.51 -7.17
N GLN A 93 1.28 6.92 -7.47
CA GLN A 93 0.67 8.08 -6.80
C GLN A 93 0.42 7.81 -5.31
N ILE A 94 -0.07 6.63 -4.96
CA ILE A 94 -0.27 6.25 -3.55
C ILE A 94 1.07 6.26 -2.81
N LEU A 95 2.11 5.69 -3.41
CA LEU A 95 3.44 5.68 -2.81
C LEU A 95 4.02 7.09 -2.63
N THR A 96 3.82 7.94 -3.63
CA THR A 96 4.28 9.33 -3.56
C THR A 96 3.58 10.08 -2.44
N ASP A 97 2.25 9.95 -2.36
CA ASP A 97 1.49 10.62 -1.30
C ASP A 97 1.79 10.04 0.08
N TRP A 98 2.02 8.73 0.19
CA TRP A 98 2.43 8.11 1.44
C TRP A 98 3.76 8.70 1.91
N GLU A 99 4.72 8.82 1.02
CA GLU A 99 6.02 9.40 1.35
C GLU A 99 5.91 10.86 1.76
N GLU A 100 5.19 11.67 0.96
CA GLU A 100 5.14 13.12 1.16
C GLU A 100 4.27 13.54 2.34
N LYS A 101 3.12 12.88 2.54
CA LYS A 101 2.13 13.27 3.54
C LYS A 101 2.24 12.49 4.84
N VAL A 102 2.77 11.29 4.79
CA VAL A 102 2.80 10.41 5.96
C VAL A 102 4.21 10.23 6.50
N LEU A 103 5.13 9.76 5.67
CA LEU A 103 6.49 9.48 6.15
C LEU A 103 7.25 10.76 6.50
N LYS A 104 7.06 11.84 5.74
CA LYS A 104 7.74 13.10 6.01
C LYS A 104 7.09 13.93 7.10
N LEU A 105 5.77 14.01 7.13
CA LEU A 105 5.05 14.89 8.04
C LEU A 105 4.67 14.22 9.36
N LYS A 106 4.64 12.90 9.40
CA LYS A 106 4.37 12.13 10.61
C LYS A 106 3.08 12.52 11.33
N PRO A 107 1.91 12.57 10.63
CA PRO A 107 0.64 12.79 11.32
C PRO A 107 0.35 11.63 12.27
N LYS A 108 -0.48 11.86 13.28
CA LYS A 108 -0.84 10.83 14.25
C LYS A 108 -1.75 9.77 13.67
N GLU A 109 -2.64 10.17 12.78
CA GLU A 109 -3.59 9.26 12.16
C GLU A 109 -3.68 9.53 10.66
N VAL A 110 -3.89 8.47 9.91
CA VAL A 110 -4.07 8.52 8.45
C VAL A 110 -5.27 7.66 8.09
N ILE A 111 -6.09 8.16 7.18
CA ILE A 111 -7.22 7.40 6.64
C ILE A 111 -7.11 7.40 5.13
N ILE A 112 -7.07 6.21 4.54
CA ILE A 112 -7.08 6.06 3.08
C ILE A 112 -8.42 5.46 2.69
N THR A 113 -9.09 6.12 1.76
CA THR A 113 -10.32 5.64 1.14
C THR A 113 -10.04 5.36 -0.32
N TYR A 114 -10.46 4.21 -0.81
CA TYR A 114 -10.19 3.75 -2.17
C TYR A 114 -11.51 3.38 -2.83
N ASP A 115 -11.81 3.99 -3.98
CA ASP A 115 -13.07 3.75 -4.67
C ASP A 115 -12.93 4.10 -6.16
N ASN A 116 -13.41 3.24 -7.05
CA ASN A 116 -13.42 3.46 -8.50
C ASN A 116 -12.04 3.88 -9.06
N ASP A 117 -11.00 3.15 -8.68
CA ASP A 117 -9.62 3.42 -9.10
C ASP A 117 -9.10 4.81 -8.69
N GLN A 118 -9.68 5.36 -7.64
CA GLN A 118 -9.24 6.62 -7.02
C GLN A 118 -9.08 6.43 -5.53
N PHE A 119 -8.20 7.21 -4.94
CA PHE A 119 -8.04 7.18 -3.48
C PHE A 119 -7.98 8.59 -2.92
N THR A 120 -8.31 8.70 -1.64
CA THR A 120 -8.09 9.92 -0.87
C THR A 120 -7.28 9.59 0.37
N ILE A 121 -6.40 10.49 0.77
CA ILE A 121 -5.64 10.40 2.02
C ILE A 121 -6.04 11.56 2.90
N GLU A 122 -6.53 11.24 4.10
CA GLU A 122 -6.80 12.24 5.13
C GLU A 122 -5.82 12.02 6.28
N THR A 123 -5.28 13.09 6.82
CA THR A 123 -4.34 13.03 7.93
C THR A 123 -4.84 13.86 9.10
N LYS A 124 -4.54 13.40 10.32
CA LYS A 124 -4.88 14.11 11.56
C LYS A 124 -3.65 14.19 12.44
N ASP A 125 -3.41 15.37 12.96
CA ASP A 125 -2.30 15.61 13.91
C ASP A 125 -2.70 15.41 15.35
#